data_c31c88b840b508a9d005c559ec275c65
#
_entry.id   c31c88b840b508a9d005c559ec275c65
#
_cell.length_a   1.000
_cell.length_b   1.000
_cell.length_c   1.000
_cell.angle_alpha   90.00
_cell.angle_beta   90.00
_cell.angle_gamma   90.00
#
_symmetry.space_group_name_H-M   'P 1'
#
loop_
_entity.id
_entity.type
_entity.pdbx_description
1 polymer ?
#
loop_
_entity_poly.entity_id
_entity_poly.type
_entity_poly.pdbx_seq_one_letter_code
_entity_poly.pdbx_strand_id
1 'polypeptide(L)'
;MLRTVGARVRDMPRRRAVLLGVIGSVLLALCSHSVGATRNRGGVLQELGWSNLGFGHLYGIVVVFMWVAILLMILSWIVVGGRIVRLGEALGARTLIAWVAPLFFAGPLMSRDIYSYLMQGTLARDGFNAYDVGASANPGRMFFEVSGDWRNTTTPYGPLHLWIGEGITRITGDNITAGIIVYKILSLASFAVLAWAVAGLARQLGSSPHLAVWIGVANPLAVIHFIGGMHNEVTMMALVCAGLLLGLRAAPVRGLVYGSALIGAGVALKATALFALPFLVWVFVARRAGTLPGEDAPRRRLREILRDLRQFTPARLVTMLIGGLGSAAVMLASVVVITWASGQTWGWVAEISGNTKVINPLSLASLLAGFLVRPLSLVNEEIYFNEIVAVLRPVTMALMLLGLVVCWLIWRRGPRDAMVGATAAYAVTCVLNAVVLPWYYMAPLALFGVWVRDRRAVIVVAWLSMVMSMTFDGGGNNRLYSLWWLIVVGVVMWWTATTCLRDSADGHRLGTTHDLPGEVPVESVDRTPRQ
;
A
#
# COMPACT_ATOMS: atom_id res chain seq x y z
N MET A 1 -20.10 25.35 -19.07
CA MET A 1 -20.18 25.07 -17.63
C MET A 1 -19.06 24.13 -17.16
N LEU A 2 -18.91 22.90 -17.64
CA LEU A 2 -17.87 21.96 -17.17
C LEU A 2 -16.43 22.50 -17.33
N ARG A 3 -16.08 23.15 -18.44
CA ARG A 3 -14.75 23.76 -18.66
C ARG A 3 -14.45 24.87 -17.65
N THR A 4 -15.45 25.69 -17.30
CA THR A 4 -15.30 26.79 -16.32
C THR A 4 -15.11 26.22 -14.90
N VAL A 5 -15.87 25.17 -14.52
CA VAL A 5 -15.70 24.47 -13.25
C VAL A 5 -14.32 23.82 -13.18
N GLY A 6 -13.91 23.12 -14.25
CA GLY A 6 -12.60 22.51 -14.34
C GLY A 6 -11.45 23.50 -14.15
N ALA A 7 -11.51 24.65 -14.82
CA ALA A 7 -10.51 25.71 -14.65
C ALA A 7 -10.45 26.23 -13.19
N ARG A 8 -11.60 26.47 -12.58
CA ARG A 8 -11.67 26.91 -11.15
C ARG A 8 -11.06 25.87 -10.19
N VAL A 9 -11.30 24.59 -10.43
CA VAL A 9 -10.73 23.51 -9.63
C VAL A 9 -9.22 23.43 -9.84
N ARG A 10 -8.77 23.38 -11.08
CA ARG A 10 -7.35 23.30 -11.45
C ARG A 10 -6.53 24.46 -10.89
N ASP A 11 -7.06 25.67 -10.99
CA ASP A 11 -6.35 26.91 -10.65
C ASP A 11 -6.62 27.38 -9.21
N MET A 12 -7.23 26.51 -8.41
CA MET A 12 -7.50 26.80 -6.99
C MET A 12 -6.19 27.13 -6.24
N PRO A 13 -6.17 28.21 -5.44
CA PRO A 13 -5.02 28.56 -4.62
C PRO A 13 -4.64 27.41 -3.65
N ARG A 14 -3.33 27.13 -3.54
CA ARG A 14 -2.81 26.05 -2.69
C ARG A 14 -3.38 26.08 -1.25
N ARG A 15 -3.45 27.27 -0.64
CA ARG A 15 -3.99 27.43 0.73
C ARG A 15 -5.43 26.92 0.83
N ARG A 16 -6.28 27.25 -0.16
CA ARG A 16 -7.67 26.75 -0.20
C ARG A 16 -7.72 25.23 -0.41
N ALA A 17 -6.91 24.72 -1.32
CA ALA A 17 -6.83 23.29 -1.55
C ALA A 17 -6.42 22.54 -0.27
N VAL A 18 -5.36 22.98 0.42
CA VAL A 18 -4.92 22.36 1.69
C VAL A 18 -6.00 22.45 2.75
N LEU A 19 -6.68 23.59 2.87
CA LEU A 19 -7.78 23.78 3.84
C LEU A 19 -8.93 22.80 3.59
N LEU A 20 -9.31 22.55 2.33
CA LEU A 20 -10.32 21.55 2.00
C LEU A 20 -9.92 20.14 2.48
N GLY A 21 -8.65 19.78 2.35
CA GLY A 21 -8.15 18.52 2.87
C GLY A 21 -8.18 18.43 4.39
N VAL A 22 -7.86 19.51 5.07
CA VAL A 22 -7.98 19.58 6.54
C VAL A 22 -9.43 19.45 6.98
N ILE A 23 -10.34 20.20 6.34
CA ILE A 23 -11.80 20.08 6.61
C ILE A 23 -12.27 18.65 6.36
N GLY A 24 -11.84 18.03 5.23
CA GLY A 24 -12.16 16.64 4.92
C GLY A 24 -11.63 15.68 5.99
N SER A 25 -10.39 15.84 6.43
CA SER A 25 -9.80 14.97 7.46
C SER A 25 -10.47 15.13 8.83
N VAL A 26 -10.81 16.38 9.24
CA VAL A 26 -11.55 16.64 10.47
C VAL A 26 -12.95 16.03 10.40
N LEU A 27 -13.67 16.27 9.30
CA LEU A 27 -15.01 15.74 9.11
C LEU A 27 -14.99 14.20 9.09
N LEU A 28 -14.01 13.59 8.42
CA LEU A 28 -13.85 12.14 8.40
C LEU A 28 -13.55 11.58 9.80
N ALA A 29 -12.70 12.29 10.58
CA ALA A 29 -12.40 11.90 11.95
C ALA A 29 -13.66 11.94 12.83
N LEU A 30 -14.49 12.97 12.71
CA LEU A 30 -15.75 13.07 13.45
C LEU A 30 -16.75 11.98 13.02
N CYS A 31 -16.94 11.80 11.72
CA CYS A 31 -17.86 10.77 11.18
C CYS A 31 -17.44 9.33 11.56
N SER A 32 -16.13 9.08 11.74
CA SER A 32 -15.61 7.74 12.04
C SER A 32 -16.18 7.12 13.30
N HIS A 33 -16.60 7.92 14.27
CA HIS A 33 -17.18 7.45 15.54
C HIS A 33 -18.62 6.96 15.39
N SER A 34 -19.27 7.27 14.26
CA SER A 34 -20.63 6.81 13.93
C SER A 34 -20.61 5.75 12.82
N VAL A 35 -19.98 6.08 11.67
CA VAL A 35 -20.01 5.27 10.45
C VAL A 35 -18.71 4.51 10.17
N GLY A 36 -17.70 4.65 11.02
CA GLY A 36 -16.47 3.87 10.98
C GLY A 36 -16.68 2.42 11.45
N ALA A 37 -15.59 1.69 11.60
CA ALA A 37 -15.59 0.37 12.26
C ALA A 37 -15.72 0.57 13.78
N THR A 38 -16.90 1.05 14.20
CA THR A 38 -17.19 1.40 15.60
C THR A 38 -17.17 0.18 16.50
N ARG A 39 -17.01 0.40 17.81
CA ARG A 39 -17.09 -0.65 18.81
C ARG A 39 -18.51 -1.19 18.90
N ASN A 40 -18.64 -2.51 19.06
CA ASN A 40 -19.92 -3.16 19.31
C ASN A 40 -20.43 -2.87 20.72
N ARG A 41 -19.49 -2.63 21.66
CA ARG A 41 -19.81 -2.32 23.07
C ARG A 41 -18.99 -1.12 23.56
N GLY A 42 -19.69 -0.09 23.99
CA GLY A 42 -19.07 1.18 24.39
C GLY A 42 -18.62 2.01 23.18
N GLY A 43 -17.77 2.98 23.43
CA GLY A 43 -17.21 3.87 22.42
C GLY A 43 -17.57 5.33 22.67
N VAL A 44 -16.90 6.23 21.95
CA VAL A 44 -16.95 7.67 22.17
C VAL A 44 -18.40 8.22 22.15
N LEU A 45 -19.21 7.81 21.17
CA LEU A 45 -20.60 8.29 21.09
C LEU A 45 -21.46 7.80 22.25
N GLN A 46 -21.25 6.58 22.73
CA GLN A 46 -21.98 6.05 23.87
C GLN A 46 -21.57 6.77 25.16
N GLU A 47 -20.28 7.02 25.35
CA GLU A 47 -19.74 7.75 26.51
C GLU A 47 -20.24 9.21 26.55
N LEU A 48 -20.41 9.85 25.37
CA LEU A 48 -20.96 11.19 25.24
C LEU A 48 -22.49 11.28 25.27
N GLY A 49 -23.20 10.15 25.31
CA GLY A 49 -24.67 10.12 25.21
C GLY A 49 -25.24 10.40 23.82
N TRP A 50 -24.41 10.31 22.76
CA TRP A 50 -24.77 10.61 21.36
C TRP A 50 -24.92 9.36 20.51
N SER A 51 -25.27 8.23 21.11
CA SER A 51 -25.41 6.94 20.42
C SER A 51 -26.41 6.98 19.26
N ASN A 52 -27.41 7.87 19.31
CA ASN A 52 -28.40 8.06 18.25
C ASN A 52 -27.78 8.48 16.90
N LEU A 53 -26.57 9.07 16.88
CA LEU A 53 -25.85 9.34 15.63
C LEU A 53 -25.42 8.06 14.90
N GLY A 54 -25.36 6.92 15.59
CA GLY A 54 -25.05 5.60 15.02
C GLY A 54 -26.25 4.83 14.45
N PHE A 55 -27.48 5.40 14.48
CA PHE A 55 -28.70 4.68 14.11
C PHE A 55 -29.67 5.53 13.28
N GLY A 56 -30.56 4.82 12.54
CA GLY A 56 -31.68 5.43 11.84
C GLY A 56 -31.31 6.53 10.85
N HIS A 57 -32.09 7.58 10.78
CA HIS A 57 -31.90 8.68 9.84
C HIS A 57 -30.62 9.47 10.07
N LEU A 58 -30.21 9.66 11.34
CA LEU A 58 -28.98 10.38 11.66
C LEU A 58 -27.74 9.65 11.13
N TYR A 59 -27.72 8.31 11.23
CA TYR A 59 -26.67 7.50 10.63
C TYR A 59 -26.55 7.77 9.11
N GLY A 60 -27.68 7.80 8.38
CA GLY A 60 -27.69 8.12 6.95
C GLY A 60 -27.09 9.49 6.63
N ILE A 61 -27.38 10.50 7.45
CA ILE A 61 -26.80 11.86 7.32
C ILE A 61 -25.28 11.80 7.52
N VAL A 62 -24.81 11.11 8.56
CA VAL A 62 -23.36 10.98 8.83
C VAL A 62 -22.66 10.22 7.70
N VAL A 63 -23.28 9.21 7.08
CA VAL A 63 -22.75 8.53 5.88
C VAL A 63 -22.54 9.52 4.72
N VAL A 64 -23.48 10.44 4.48
CA VAL A 64 -23.31 11.48 3.46
C VAL A 64 -22.11 12.38 3.79
N PHE A 65 -21.98 12.84 5.03
CA PHE A 65 -20.84 13.64 5.46
C PHE A 65 -19.51 12.90 5.34
N MET A 66 -19.48 11.60 5.61
CA MET A 66 -18.29 10.76 5.40
C MET A 66 -17.86 10.76 3.92
N TRP A 67 -18.80 10.58 2.98
CA TRP A 67 -18.47 10.61 1.56
C TRP A 67 -18.02 12.01 1.11
N VAL A 68 -18.64 13.07 1.62
CA VAL A 68 -18.19 14.45 1.40
C VAL A 68 -16.77 14.65 1.94
N ALA A 69 -16.47 14.14 3.11
CA ALA A 69 -15.13 14.23 3.71
C ALA A 69 -14.06 13.56 2.82
N ILE A 70 -14.32 12.35 2.32
CA ILE A 70 -13.41 11.63 1.41
C ILE A 70 -13.23 12.42 0.11
N LEU A 71 -14.32 12.96 -0.47
CA LEU A 71 -14.26 13.79 -1.67
C LEU A 71 -13.44 15.07 -1.47
N LEU A 72 -13.56 15.73 -0.32
CA LEU A 72 -12.75 16.91 0.02
C LEU A 72 -11.26 16.57 0.14
N MET A 73 -10.93 15.42 0.74
CA MET A 73 -9.54 14.93 0.81
C MET A 73 -9.00 14.63 -0.59
N ILE A 74 -9.77 13.93 -1.43
CA ILE A 74 -9.42 13.62 -2.81
C ILE A 74 -9.19 14.91 -3.61
N LEU A 75 -10.12 15.86 -3.53
CA LEU A 75 -10.03 17.15 -4.24
C LEU A 75 -8.80 17.93 -3.81
N SER A 76 -8.54 18.02 -2.51
CA SER A 76 -7.35 18.65 -1.95
C SER A 76 -6.07 18.01 -2.50
N TRP A 77 -5.98 16.69 -2.43
CA TRP A 77 -4.83 15.91 -2.86
C TRP A 77 -4.54 16.09 -4.36
N ILE A 78 -5.58 15.99 -5.22
CA ILE A 78 -5.38 16.08 -6.68
C ILE A 78 -5.03 17.50 -7.13
N VAL A 79 -5.59 18.53 -6.49
CA VAL A 79 -5.25 19.95 -6.79
C VAL A 79 -3.81 20.25 -6.38
N VAL A 80 -3.38 19.83 -5.20
CA VAL A 80 -1.98 19.95 -4.76
C VAL A 80 -1.05 19.15 -5.67
N GLY A 81 -1.44 17.95 -6.06
CA GLY A 81 -0.71 17.12 -7.03
C GLY A 81 -0.58 17.78 -8.40
N GLY A 82 -1.63 18.43 -8.89
CA GLY A 82 -1.58 19.20 -10.11
C GLY A 82 -0.53 20.32 -10.08
N ARG A 83 -0.35 20.96 -8.94
CA ARG A 83 0.70 21.99 -8.76
C ARG A 83 2.11 21.38 -8.70
N ILE A 84 2.25 20.18 -8.09
CA ILE A 84 3.52 19.46 -8.08
C ILE A 84 3.90 19.02 -9.50
N VAL A 85 2.96 18.41 -10.23
CA VAL A 85 3.19 17.83 -11.56
C VAL A 85 3.39 18.89 -12.64
N ARG A 86 2.62 20.00 -12.60
CA ARG A 86 2.64 21.04 -13.64
C ARG A 86 3.62 22.18 -13.33
N LEU A 87 3.76 22.54 -12.05
CA LEU A 87 4.50 23.72 -11.64
C LEU A 87 5.79 23.38 -10.88
N GLY A 88 6.06 22.09 -10.61
CA GLY A 88 7.22 21.68 -9.83
C GLY A 88 7.19 22.10 -8.35
N GLU A 89 6.01 22.45 -7.82
CA GLU A 89 5.89 22.90 -6.43
C GLU A 89 6.27 21.80 -5.43
N ALA A 90 6.90 22.20 -4.33
CA ALA A 90 7.26 21.26 -3.28
C ALA A 90 6.04 20.85 -2.44
N LEU A 91 5.90 19.54 -2.15
CA LEU A 91 5.00 19.09 -1.08
C LEU A 91 5.65 19.38 0.27
N GLY A 92 5.15 20.36 0.99
CA GLY A 92 5.67 20.71 2.32
C GLY A 92 5.21 19.70 3.38
N ALA A 93 6.08 19.40 4.35
CA ALA A 93 5.73 18.55 5.50
C ALA A 93 4.51 19.08 6.28
N ARG A 94 4.37 20.39 6.38
CA ARG A 94 3.20 21.03 7.04
C ARG A 94 1.87 20.64 6.37
N THR A 95 1.85 20.50 5.03
CA THR A 95 0.66 20.05 4.29
C THR A 95 0.31 18.61 4.65
N LEU A 96 1.32 17.73 4.68
CA LEU A 96 1.13 16.32 5.03
C LEU A 96 0.64 16.18 6.48
N ILE A 97 1.28 16.87 7.41
CA ILE A 97 0.87 16.89 8.82
C ILE A 97 -0.57 17.41 8.96
N ALA A 98 -0.93 18.49 8.26
CA ALA A 98 -2.27 19.06 8.34
C ALA A 98 -3.36 18.10 7.86
N TRP A 99 -3.08 17.26 6.86
CA TRP A 99 -4.02 16.24 6.38
C TRP A 99 -4.10 15.02 7.29
N VAL A 100 -3.00 14.65 7.96
CA VAL A 100 -2.87 13.42 8.75
C VAL A 100 -3.29 13.65 10.22
N ALA A 101 -2.93 14.78 10.82
CA ALA A 101 -3.12 15.01 12.25
C ALA A 101 -4.58 14.86 12.74
N PRO A 102 -5.62 15.33 12.01
CA PRO A 102 -6.99 15.12 12.46
C PRO A 102 -7.39 13.65 12.56
N LEU A 103 -6.84 12.78 11.67
CA LEU A 103 -7.15 11.35 11.67
C LEU A 103 -6.55 10.59 12.85
N PHE A 104 -5.64 11.20 13.62
CA PHE A 104 -5.22 10.64 14.90
C PHE A 104 -6.40 10.48 15.85
N PHE A 105 -7.35 11.41 15.83
CA PHE A 105 -8.55 11.39 16.67
C PHE A 105 -9.71 10.58 16.06
N ALA A 106 -9.54 10.04 14.84
CA ALA A 106 -10.56 9.20 14.24
C ALA A 106 -10.70 7.85 14.97
N GLY A 107 -11.89 7.32 15.07
CA GLY A 107 -12.13 5.89 15.31
C GLY A 107 -11.55 5.05 14.17
N PRO A 108 -11.52 3.71 14.31
CA PRO A 108 -11.09 2.83 13.21
C PRO A 108 -11.94 3.02 11.96
N LEU A 109 -11.29 3.11 10.80
CA LEU A 109 -11.91 3.40 9.50
C LEU A 109 -11.66 2.26 8.51
N MET A 110 -12.64 2.00 7.67
CA MET A 110 -12.60 1.13 6.49
C MET A 110 -12.33 -0.36 6.77
N SER A 111 -12.13 -0.77 8.03
CA SER A 111 -11.90 -2.16 8.42
C SER A 111 -11.97 -2.34 9.94
N ARG A 112 -12.32 -3.55 10.36
CA ARG A 112 -12.25 -3.99 11.76
C ARG A 112 -10.93 -4.70 12.11
N ASP A 113 -9.92 -4.65 11.25
CA ASP A 113 -8.64 -5.37 11.43
C ASP A 113 -7.93 -5.00 12.72
N ILE A 114 -8.00 -3.74 13.15
CA ILE A 114 -7.38 -3.30 14.40
C ILE A 114 -7.87 -4.08 15.63
N TYR A 115 -9.14 -4.46 15.65
CA TYR A 115 -9.67 -5.28 16.74
C TYR A 115 -9.14 -6.72 16.68
N SER A 116 -8.92 -7.24 15.47
CA SER A 116 -8.25 -8.53 15.28
C SER A 116 -6.79 -8.47 15.74
N TYR A 117 -6.07 -7.37 15.44
CA TYR A 117 -4.68 -7.18 15.90
C TYR A 117 -4.59 -7.12 17.43
N LEU A 118 -5.49 -6.36 18.09
CA LEU A 118 -5.57 -6.32 19.54
C LEU A 118 -5.90 -7.69 20.13
N MET A 119 -6.85 -8.41 19.52
CA MET A 119 -7.23 -9.75 19.98
C MET A 119 -6.09 -10.76 19.83
N GLN A 120 -5.37 -10.74 18.71
CA GLN A 120 -4.20 -11.59 18.47
C GLN A 120 -3.08 -11.29 19.49
N GLY A 121 -2.87 -10.01 19.80
CA GLY A 121 -1.96 -9.60 20.88
C GLY A 121 -2.42 -10.09 22.26
N THR A 122 -3.72 -10.06 22.53
CA THR A 122 -4.32 -10.59 23.77
C THR A 122 -4.13 -12.11 23.87
N LEU A 123 -4.34 -12.85 22.77
CA LEU A 123 -4.06 -14.30 22.73
C LEU A 123 -2.60 -14.58 23.11
N ALA A 124 -1.65 -13.90 22.49
CA ALA A 124 -0.23 -14.08 22.78
C ALA A 124 0.12 -13.70 24.24
N ARG A 125 -0.42 -12.58 24.75
CA ARG A 125 -0.25 -12.14 26.13
C ARG A 125 -0.74 -13.18 27.15
N ASP A 126 -1.87 -13.79 26.84
CA ASP A 126 -2.56 -14.74 27.75
C ASP A 126 -2.08 -16.20 27.55
N GLY A 127 -1.00 -16.41 26.75
CA GLY A 127 -0.34 -17.70 26.59
C GLY A 127 -0.95 -18.61 25.52
N PHE A 128 -1.86 -18.10 24.68
CA PHE A 128 -2.40 -18.86 23.55
C PHE A 128 -1.51 -18.70 22.30
N ASN A 129 -1.36 -19.78 21.54
CA ASN A 129 -0.73 -19.71 20.23
C ASN A 129 -1.77 -19.26 19.18
N ALA A 130 -1.67 -18.02 18.71
CA ALA A 130 -2.58 -17.46 17.73
C ALA A 130 -2.50 -18.11 16.33
N TYR A 131 -1.54 -19.02 16.12
CA TYR A 131 -1.46 -19.85 14.90
C TYR A 131 -2.25 -21.16 15.01
N ASP A 132 -2.62 -21.56 16.23
CA ASP A 132 -3.39 -22.79 16.47
C ASP A 132 -4.84 -22.50 16.82
N VAL A 133 -5.12 -21.30 17.39
CA VAL A 133 -6.45 -20.92 17.84
C VAL A 133 -6.86 -19.53 17.33
N GLY A 134 -8.17 -19.35 17.13
CA GLY A 134 -8.78 -18.06 16.84
C GLY A 134 -9.21 -17.32 18.11
N ALA A 135 -9.80 -16.14 17.91
CA ALA A 135 -10.31 -15.26 18.95
C ALA A 135 -11.30 -15.94 19.93
N SER A 136 -12.05 -16.94 19.46
CA SER A 136 -13.05 -17.68 20.26
C SER A 136 -12.43 -18.51 21.39
N ALA A 137 -11.13 -18.79 21.36
CA ALA A 137 -10.43 -19.52 22.43
C ALA A 137 -10.25 -18.69 23.72
N ASN A 138 -10.31 -17.34 23.61
CA ASN A 138 -10.18 -16.44 24.75
C ASN A 138 -11.29 -15.37 24.71
N PRO A 139 -12.54 -15.72 25.14
CA PRO A 139 -13.72 -14.87 25.05
C PRO A 139 -13.70 -13.76 26.10
N GLY A 140 -12.99 -12.67 25.83
CA GLY A 140 -12.91 -11.46 26.65
C GLY A 140 -13.51 -10.24 25.96
N ARG A 141 -13.22 -9.03 26.47
CA ARG A 141 -13.72 -7.76 25.90
C ARG A 141 -13.31 -7.57 24.44
N MET A 142 -12.08 -7.93 24.08
CA MET A 142 -11.55 -7.81 22.72
C MET A 142 -12.30 -8.69 21.72
N PHE A 143 -12.70 -9.90 22.12
CA PHE A 143 -13.42 -10.87 21.29
C PHE A 143 -14.69 -10.29 20.64
N PHE A 144 -15.45 -9.51 21.41
CA PHE A 144 -16.72 -8.96 20.91
C PHE A 144 -16.54 -7.91 19.81
N GLU A 145 -15.35 -7.33 19.71
CA GLU A 145 -15.03 -6.32 18.69
C GLU A 145 -14.47 -6.93 17.40
N VAL A 146 -14.00 -8.17 17.43
CA VAL A 146 -13.52 -8.89 16.24
C VAL A 146 -14.67 -9.17 15.28
N SER A 147 -14.46 -8.97 13.97
CA SER A 147 -15.43 -9.36 12.94
C SER A 147 -15.80 -10.83 13.07
N GLY A 148 -17.09 -11.15 12.85
CA GLY A 148 -17.59 -12.54 12.88
C GLY A 148 -16.77 -13.50 12.03
N ASP A 149 -16.29 -13.01 10.87
CA ASP A 149 -15.51 -13.81 9.92
C ASP A 149 -14.15 -14.25 10.47
N TRP A 150 -13.60 -13.52 11.46
CA TRP A 150 -12.26 -13.76 11.99
C TRP A 150 -12.21 -14.38 13.39
N ARG A 151 -13.37 -14.66 14.01
CA ARG A 151 -13.43 -15.17 15.39
C ARG A 151 -12.86 -16.58 15.54
N ASN A 152 -13.01 -17.40 14.50
CA ASN A 152 -12.59 -18.80 14.49
C ASN A 152 -11.41 -19.06 13.54
N THR A 153 -10.73 -17.99 13.09
CA THR A 153 -9.59 -18.10 12.18
C THR A 153 -8.29 -17.79 12.90
N THR A 154 -7.29 -18.58 12.61
CA THR A 154 -5.91 -18.37 12.98
C THR A 154 -5.30 -17.16 12.25
N THR A 155 -4.18 -16.62 12.75
CA THR A 155 -3.55 -15.44 12.16
C THR A 155 -2.56 -15.81 11.04
N PRO A 156 -2.60 -15.12 9.87
CA PRO A 156 -1.61 -15.30 8.81
C PRO A 156 -0.40 -14.37 8.96
N TYR A 157 -0.34 -13.59 10.03
CA TYR A 157 0.73 -12.61 10.23
C TYR A 157 1.94 -13.24 10.91
N GLY A 158 3.13 -12.70 10.61
CA GLY A 158 4.38 -13.20 11.17
C GLY A 158 4.59 -12.84 12.65
N PRO A 159 5.67 -13.37 13.27
CA PRO A 159 5.94 -13.24 14.70
C PRO A 159 6.13 -11.80 15.17
N LEU A 160 6.65 -10.90 14.36
CA LEU A 160 6.77 -9.48 14.71
C LEU A 160 5.42 -8.81 14.92
N HIS A 161 4.40 -9.19 14.11
CA HIS A 161 3.05 -8.67 14.27
C HIS A 161 2.45 -9.07 15.63
N LEU A 162 2.56 -10.36 15.99
CA LEU A 162 2.08 -10.85 17.28
C LEU A 162 2.85 -10.23 18.45
N TRP A 163 4.17 -10.09 18.32
CA TRP A 163 5.00 -9.49 19.35
C TRP A 163 4.65 -8.03 19.63
N ILE A 164 4.40 -7.25 18.57
CA ILE A 164 3.90 -5.86 18.69
C ILE A 164 2.54 -5.86 19.39
N GLY A 165 1.60 -6.69 18.96
CA GLY A 165 0.27 -6.79 19.56
C GLY A 165 0.31 -7.21 21.04
N GLU A 166 1.14 -8.20 21.37
CA GLU A 166 1.40 -8.64 22.74
C GLU A 166 1.97 -7.50 23.60
N GLY A 167 3.00 -6.80 23.11
CA GLY A 167 3.58 -5.66 23.81
C GLY A 167 2.57 -4.56 24.08
N ILE A 168 1.72 -4.24 23.10
CA ILE A 168 0.66 -3.24 23.24
C ILE A 168 -0.36 -3.69 24.30
N THR A 169 -0.84 -4.94 24.24
CA THR A 169 -1.85 -5.44 25.18
C THR A 169 -1.29 -5.70 26.57
N ARG A 170 0.02 -5.94 26.73
CA ARG A 170 0.69 -5.94 28.05
C ARG A 170 0.66 -4.56 28.72
N ILE A 171 0.82 -3.49 27.94
CA ILE A 171 0.81 -2.11 28.44
C ILE A 171 -0.62 -1.61 28.69
N THR A 172 -1.55 -1.92 27.81
CA THR A 172 -2.92 -1.37 27.83
C THR A 172 -3.94 -2.28 28.52
N GLY A 173 -3.57 -3.53 28.81
CA GLY A 173 -4.50 -4.53 29.29
C GLY A 173 -5.65 -4.75 28.31
N ASP A 174 -6.85 -4.86 28.84
CA ASP A 174 -8.08 -5.02 28.05
C ASP A 174 -8.74 -3.67 27.66
N ASN A 175 -8.01 -2.57 27.80
CA ASN A 175 -8.51 -1.26 27.38
C ASN A 175 -8.36 -1.07 25.86
N ILE A 176 -9.44 -1.31 25.14
CA ILE A 176 -9.50 -1.24 23.69
C ILE A 176 -9.13 0.16 23.16
N THR A 177 -9.62 1.22 23.80
CA THR A 177 -9.33 2.60 23.39
C THR A 177 -7.83 2.92 23.53
N ALA A 178 -7.21 2.54 24.64
CA ALA A 178 -5.78 2.70 24.83
C ALA A 178 -4.97 1.89 23.80
N GLY A 179 -5.38 0.66 23.52
CA GLY A 179 -4.77 -0.17 22.48
C GLY A 179 -4.83 0.47 21.09
N ILE A 180 -5.97 1.01 20.70
CA ILE A 180 -6.14 1.76 19.45
C ILE A 180 -5.23 2.98 19.40
N ILE A 181 -5.10 3.75 20.49
CA ILE A 181 -4.22 4.93 20.54
C ILE A 181 -2.76 4.51 20.32
N VAL A 182 -2.28 3.44 20.96
CA VAL A 182 -0.91 2.97 20.78
C VAL A 182 -0.66 2.49 19.35
N TYR A 183 -1.61 1.78 18.74
CA TYR A 183 -1.52 1.42 17.32
C TYR A 183 -1.54 2.64 16.39
N LYS A 184 -2.28 3.70 16.73
CA LYS A 184 -2.24 4.98 15.98
C LYS A 184 -0.86 5.63 16.04
N ILE A 185 -0.23 5.63 17.21
CA ILE A 185 1.13 6.15 17.38
C ILE A 185 2.12 5.34 16.53
N LEU A 186 2.03 4.01 16.57
CA LEU A 186 2.86 3.12 15.73
C LEU A 186 2.63 3.40 14.24
N SER A 187 1.38 3.54 13.81
CA SER A 187 1.04 3.84 12.42
C SER A 187 1.59 5.19 11.97
N LEU A 188 1.51 6.23 12.80
CA LEU A 188 2.09 7.54 12.51
C LEU A 188 3.62 7.50 12.43
N ALA A 189 4.28 6.80 13.34
CA ALA A 189 5.73 6.61 13.30
C ALA A 189 6.16 5.87 12.04
N SER A 190 5.47 4.78 11.70
CA SER A 190 5.70 4.01 10.48
C SER A 190 5.45 4.84 9.22
N PHE A 191 4.40 5.65 9.20
CA PHE A 191 4.06 6.54 8.10
C PHE A 191 5.15 7.62 7.90
N ALA A 192 5.69 8.17 8.98
CA ALA A 192 6.81 9.12 8.91
C ALA A 192 8.08 8.46 8.34
N VAL A 193 8.41 7.25 8.77
CA VAL A 193 9.53 6.46 8.23
C VAL A 193 9.29 6.15 6.75
N LEU A 194 8.07 5.77 6.36
CA LEU A 194 7.71 5.52 4.95
C LEU A 194 7.91 6.78 4.11
N ALA A 195 7.42 7.94 4.57
CA ALA A 195 7.57 9.20 3.86
C ALA A 195 9.05 9.59 3.68
N TRP A 196 9.85 9.43 4.74
CA TRP A 196 11.30 9.65 4.69
C TRP A 196 12.00 8.72 3.71
N ALA A 197 11.67 7.42 3.74
CA ALA A 197 12.28 6.41 2.90
C ALA A 197 11.92 6.62 1.42
N VAL A 198 10.65 6.86 1.10
CA VAL A 198 10.17 7.13 -0.27
C VAL A 198 10.81 8.40 -0.84
N ALA A 199 10.85 9.48 -0.07
CA ALA A 199 11.55 10.70 -0.48
C ALA A 199 13.06 10.46 -0.68
N GLY A 200 13.65 9.63 0.17
CA GLY A 200 15.06 9.23 0.07
C GLY A 200 15.35 8.40 -1.18
N LEU A 201 14.51 7.41 -1.48
CA LEU A 201 14.61 6.58 -2.69
C LEU A 201 14.52 7.44 -3.95
N ALA A 202 13.51 8.33 -4.02
CA ALA A 202 13.35 9.24 -5.16
C ALA A 202 14.60 10.07 -5.41
N ARG A 203 15.19 10.68 -4.36
CA ARG A 203 16.45 11.43 -4.48
C ARG A 203 17.61 10.58 -4.98
N GLN A 204 17.76 9.33 -4.51
CA GLN A 204 18.82 8.44 -4.96
C GLN A 204 18.70 8.06 -6.44
N LEU A 205 17.49 8.10 -6.99
CA LEU A 205 17.22 7.75 -8.38
C LEU A 205 17.03 8.96 -9.30
N GLY A 206 17.33 10.18 -8.83
CA GLY A 206 17.15 11.41 -9.62
C GLY A 206 15.70 11.74 -9.95
N SER A 207 14.76 11.28 -9.11
CA SER A 207 13.32 11.57 -9.26
C SER A 207 12.86 12.60 -8.23
N SER A 208 11.73 13.27 -8.49
CA SER A 208 11.16 14.25 -7.58
C SER A 208 10.68 13.61 -6.27
N PRO A 209 11.27 13.94 -5.10
CA PRO A 209 10.81 13.44 -3.82
C PRO A 209 9.39 13.92 -3.47
N HIS A 210 9.00 15.10 -3.98
CA HIS A 210 7.68 15.67 -3.74
C HIS A 210 6.60 14.91 -4.50
N LEU A 211 6.87 14.52 -5.75
CA LEU A 211 5.99 13.66 -6.54
C LEU A 211 5.87 12.28 -5.89
N ALA A 212 6.99 11.69 -5.49
CA ALA A 212 7.02 10.35 -4.89
C ALA A 212 6.21 10.30 -3.58
N VAL A 213 6.40 11.26 -2.68
CA VAL A 213 5.64 11.33 -1.43
C VAL A 213 4.18 11.67 -1.69
N TRP A 214 3.87 12.55 -2.64
CA TRP A 214 2.49 12.90 -2.98
C TRP A 214 1.70 11.68 -3.45
N ILE A 215 2.22 10.92 -4.41
CA ILE A 215 1.47 9.79 -4.99
C ILE A 215 1.53 8.52 -4.13
N GLY A 216 2.65 8.27 -3.47
CA GLY A 216 2.89 7.03 -2.74
C GLY A 216 2.54 7.07 -1.25
N VAL A 217 2.50 8.25 -0.62
CA VAL A 217 2.35 8.38 0.83
C VAL A 217 1.20 9.31 1.20
N ALA A 218 1.16 10.51 0.62
CA ALA A 218 0.10 11.50 0.87
C ALA A 218 -1.22 11.20 0.14
N ASN A 219 -1.29 10.08 -0.57
CA ASN A 219 -2.47 9.60 -1.28
C ASN A 219 -3.64 9.40 -0.29
N PRO A 220 -4.87 9.86 -0.61
CA PRO A 220 -6.03 9.65 0.27
C PRO A 220 -6.23 8.19 0.67
N LEU A 221 -6.04 7.25 -0.26
CA LEU A 221 -6.09 5.83 0.04
C LEU A 221 -5.09 5.43 1.14
N ALA A 222 -3.83 5.92 1.06
CA ALA A 222 -2.81 5.68 2.08
C ALA A 222 -3.19 6.30 3.43
N VAL A 223 -3.55 7.59 3.42
CA VAL A 223 -3.82 8.34 4.65
C VAL A 223 -5.02 7.74 5.39
N ILE A 224 -6.10 7.40 4.67
CA ILE A 224 -7.31 6.81 5.26
C ILE A 224 -7.03 5.41 5.83
N HIS A 225 -6.39 4.53 5.06
CA HIS A 225 -6.17 3.15 5.50
C HIS A 225 -5.01 3.02 6.50
N PHE A 226 -3.95 3.81 6.36
CA PHE A 226 -2.79 3.68 7.23
C PHE A 226 -2.98 4.39 8.57
N ILE A 227 -3.60 5.57 8.57
CA ILE A 227 -3.82 6.33 9.79
C ILE A 227 -5.23 6.07 10.35
N GLY A 228 -6.25 6.11 9.50
CA GLY A 228 -7.62 5.80 9.88
C GLY A 228 -7.82 4.33 10.24
N GLY A 229 -7.38 3.41 9.37
CA GLY A 229 -7.53 1.96 9.52
C GLY A 229 -6.42 1.26 10.30
N MET A 230 -5.25 1.90 10.49
CA MET A 230 -4.08 1.35 11.21
C MET A 230 -3.59 0.00 10.65
N HIS A 231 -3.71 -0.18 9.32
CA HIS A 231 -3.29 -1.43 8.69
C HIS A 231 -1.76 -1.62 8.79
N ASN A 232 -1.34 -2.83 9.10
CA ASN A 232 0.07 -3.19 9.33
C ASN A 232 0.95 -3.05 8.08
N GLU A 233 0.36 -2.89 6.89
CA GLU A 233 1.07 -2.58 5.65
C GLU A 233 1.90 -1.30 5.74
N VAL A 234 1.51 -0.31 6.54
CA VAL A 234 2.32 0.91 6.70
C VAL A 234 3.66 0.59 7.35
N THR A 235 3.66 -0.25 8.39
CA THR A 235 4.89 -0.68 9.09
C THR A 235 5.73 -1.58 8.18
N MET A 236 5.10 -2.52 7.49
CA MET A 236 5.76 -3.39 6.52
C MET A 236 6.45 -2.57 5.42
N MET A 237 5.72 -1.65 4.77
CA MET A 237 6.28 -0.83 3.69
C MET A 237 7.30 0.19 4.17
N ALA A 238 7.19 0.68 5.41
CA ALA A 238 8.23 1.51 6.03
C ALA A 238 9.56 0.73 6.13
N LEU A 239 9.51 -0.52 6.59
CA LEU A 239 10.67 -1.40 6.68
C LEU A 239 11.23 -1.73 5.29
N VAL A 240 10.38 -2.11 4.34
CA VAL A 240 10.78 -2.41 2.96
C VAL A 240 11.44 -1.21 2.29
N CYS A 241 10.79 -0.04 2.30
CA CYS A 241 11.32 1.17 1.65
C CYS A 241 12.60 1.67 2.33
N ALA A 242 12.69 1.59 3.66
CA ALA A 242 13.92 1.91 4.40
C ALA A 242 15.04 0.92 4.04
N GLY A 243 14.74 -0.38 3.94
CA GLY A 243 15.69 -1.40 3.50
C GLY A 243 16.23 -1.15 2.10
N LEU A 244 15.35 -0.86 1.13
CA LEU A 244 15.74 -0.49 -0.23
C LEU A 244 16.58 0.81 -0.27
N LEU A 245 16.23 1.79 0.55
CA LEU A 245 16.98 3.04 0.67
C LEU A 245 18.39 2.80 1.21
N LEU A 246 18.56 1.99 2.24
CA LEU A 246 19.88 1.60 2.75
C LEU A 246 20.67 0.80 1.71
N GLY A 247 20.00 -0.07 0.95
CA GLY A 247 20.56 -0.76 -0.19
C GLY A 247 21.18 0.19 -1.23
N LEU A 248 20.60 1.36 -1.44
CA LEU A 248 21.10 2.39 -2.35
C LEU A 248 22.15 3.31 -1.72
N ARG A 249 22.06 3.64 -0.43
CA ARG A 249 22.91 4.66 0.23
C ARG A 249 24.21 4.12 0.81
N ALA A 250 24.14 2.99 1.51
CA ALA A 250 25.30 2.42 2.19
C ALA A 250 26.27 1.76 1.19
N ALA A 251 27.50 1.45 1.58
CA ALA A 251 28.41 0.65 0.77
C ALA A 251 27.75 -0.67 0.33
N PRO A 252 27.99 -1.21 -0.87
CA PRO A 252 27.17 -2.27 -1.46
C PRO A 252 26.89 -3.46 -0.54
N VAL A 253 27.91 -3.99 0.15
CA VAL A 253 27.73 -5.13 1.07
C VAL A 253 26.94 -4.71 2.31
N ARG A 254 27.26 -3.58 2.94
CA ARG A 254 26.50 -3.06 4.09
C ARG A 254 25.05 -2.76 3.71
N GLY A 255 24.83 -2.19 2.51
CA GLY A 255 23.50 -1.92 1.98
C GLY A 255 22.69 -3.19 1.78
N LEU A 256 23.31 -4.26 1.26
CA LEU A 256 22.66 -5.55 1.13
C LEU A 256 22.28 -6.12 2.51
N VAL A 257 23.20 -6.11 3.48
CA VAL A 257 22.97 -6.65 4.83
C VAL A 257 21.86 -5.87 5.55
N TYR A 258 21.98 -4.54 5.65
CA TYR A 258 20.96 -3.73 6.35
C TYR A 258 19.61 -3.76 5.64
N GLY A 259 19.65 -3.71 4.29
CA GLY A 259 18.42 -3.82 3.50
C GLY A 259 17.72 -5.16 3.68
N SER A 260 18.47 -6.26 3.64
CA SER A 260 17.92 -7.60 3.86
C SER A 260 17.41 -7.80 5.28
N ALA A 261 18.09 -7.24 6.28
CA ALA A 261 17.64 -7.30 7.67
C ALA A 261 16.30 -6.57 7.89
N LEU A 262 16.16 -5.36 7.34
CA LEU A 262 14.90 -4.61 7.43
C LEU A 262 13.76 -5.28 6.64
N ILE A 263 14.04 -5.79 5.44
CA ILE A 263 13.05 -6.57 4.68
C ILE A 263 12.70 -7.85 5.45
N GLY A 264 13.66 -8.49 6.11
CA GLY A 264 13.43 -9.65 6.98
C GLY A 264 12.52 -9.33 8.16
N ALA A 265 12.71 -8.19 8.82
CA ALA A 265 11.76 -7.70 9.83
C ALA A 265 10.37 -7.43 9.22
N GLY A 266 10.32 -6.90 8.01
CA GLY A 266 9.08 -6.78 7.24
C GLY A 266 8.40 -8.12 6.98
N VAL A 267 9.16 -9.17 6.62
CA VAL A 267 8.66 -10.55 6.43
C VAL A 267 8.13 -11.12 7.75
N ALA A 268 8.86 -10.90 8.85
CA ALA A 268 8.41 -11.29 10.19
C ALA A 268 7.14 -10.55 10.66
N LEU A 269 6.78 -9.43 10.01
CA LEU A 269 5.49 -8.76 10.20
C LEU A 269 4.43 -9.32 9.23
N LYS A 270 4.76 -9.36 7.94
CA LYS A 270 3.87 -9.79 6.86
C LYS A 270 4.68 -10.34 5.68
N ALA A 271 4.41 -11.57 5.29
CA ALA A 271 5.18 -12.32 4.28
C ALA A 271 5.38 -11.58 2.95
N THR A 272 4.44 -10.71 2.55
CA THR A 272 4.50 -9.97 1.29
C THR A 272 5.69 -9.00 1.19
N ALA A 273 6.36 -8.66 2.30
CA ALA A 273 7.61 -7.91 2.28
C ALA A 273 8.73 -8.63 1.49
N LEU A 274 8.66 -9.97 1.40
CA LEU A 274 9.62 -10.80 0.67
C LEU A 274 9.73 -10.42 -0.81
N PHE A 275 8.66 -9.91 -1.42
CA PHE A 275 8.66 -9.57 -2.85
C PHE A 275 9.65 -8.47 -3.23
N ALA A 276 10.13 -7.66 -2.28
CA ALA A 276 11.16 -6.65 -2.52
C ALA A 276 12.60 -7.21 -2.51
N LEU A 277 12.83 -8.34 -1.85
CA LEU A 277 14.19 -8.87 -1.64
C LEU A 277 14.94 -9.20 -2.93
N PRO A 278 14.35 -9.85 -3.96
CA PRO A 278 15.02 -10.12 -5.22
C PRO A 278 15.47 -8.84 -5.95
N PHE A 279 14.77 -7.74 -5.76
CA PHE A 279 15.11 -6.44 -6.37
C PHE A 279 16.20 -5.71 -5.59
N LEU A 280 16.31 -5.90 -4.27
CA LEU A 280 17.47 -5.47 -3.50
C LEU A 280 18.76 -6.17 -4.00
N VAL A 281 18.67 -7.44 -4.37
CA VAL A 281 19.78 -8.18 -4.98
C VAL A 281 20.19 -7.55 -6.32
N TRP A 282 19.23 -7.13 -7.18
CA TRP A 282 19.56 -6.41 -8.42
C TRP A 282 20.22 -5.06 -8.16
N VAL A 283 19.81 -4.31 -7.13
CA VAL A 283 20.50 -3.10 -6.68
C VAL A 283 21.95 -3.41 -6.31
N PHE A 284 22.18 -4.46 -5.54
CA PHE A 284 23.53 -4.90 -5.16
C PHE A 284 24.37 -5.29 -6.39
N VAL A 285 23.83 -6.10 -7.30
CA VAL A 285 24.51 -6.51 -8.53
C VAL A 285 24.89 -5.31 -9.39
N ALA A 286 23.98 -4.37 -9.58
CA ALA A 286 24.24 -3.16 -10.35
C ALA A 286 25.35 -2.31 -9.72
N ARG A 287 25.37 -2.20 -8.39
CA ARG A 287 26.37 -1.41 -7.65
C ARG A 287 27.74 -2.07 -7.56
N ARG A 288 27.83 -3.40 -7.69
CA ARG A 288 29.11 -4.16 -7.66
C ARG A 288 29.67 -4.47 -9.03
N ALA A 289 28.83 -4.82 -9.99
CA ALA A 289 29.20 -5.27 -11.33
C ALA A 289 28.79 -4.27 -12.44
N GLY A 290 28.38 -3.06 -12.06
CA GLY A 290 27.93 -2.01 -12.98
C GLY A 290 26.49 -2.17 -13.46
N THR A 291 25.91 -1.11 -14.00
CA THR A 291 24.58 -1.10 -14.64
C THR A 291 24.67 -1.64 -16.06
N LEU A 292 23.59 -2.22 -16.57
CA LEU A 292 23.49 -2.59 -17.98
C LEU A 292 22.96 -1.42 -18.82
N PRO A 293 23.35 -1.31 -20.10
CA PRO A 293 22.88 -0.25 -20.99
C PRO A 293 21.36 -0.20 -21.11
N GLY A 294 20.79 0.99 -21.20
CA GLY A 294 19.36 1.20 -21.41
C GLY A 294 18.50 1.07 -20.15
N GLU A 295 19.05 1.30 -18.95
CA GLU A 295 18.29 1.37 -17.70
C GLU A 295 17.14 2.39 -17.78
N ASP A 296 17.37 3.54 -18.41
CA ASP A 296 16.39 4.62 -18.56
C ASP A 296 15.48 4.49 -19.79
N ALA A 297 15.61 3.41 -20.58
CA ALA A 297 14.79 3.24 -21.78
C ALA A 297 13.30 2.97 -21.42
N PRO A 298 12.35 3.79 -21.93
CA PRO A 298 10.96 3.76 -21.49
C PRO A 298 10.17 2.53 -21.96
N ARG A 299 10.64 1.85 -23.00
CA ARG A 299 9.98 0.67 -23.59
C ARG A 299 11.00 -0.40 -23.93
N ARG A 300 10.68 -1.65 -23.58
CA ARG A 300 11.53 -2.81 -23.88
C ARG A 300 10.84 -3.71 -24.88
N ARG A 301 11.57 -4.01 -25.96
CA ARG A 301 11.16 -5.08 -26.87
C ARG A 301 11.70 -6.42 -26.36
N LEU A 302 10.99 -7.50 -26.62
CA LEU A 302 11.43 -8.84 -26.22
C LEU A 302 12.87 -9.14 -26.66
N ARG A 303 13.27 -8.70 -27.84
CA ARG A 303 14.65 -8.83 -28.37
C ARG A 303 15.70 -8.15 -27.46
N GLU A 304 15.37 -7.04 -26.83
CA GLU A 304 16.28 -6.34 -25.90
C GLU A 304 16.41 -7.10 -24.58
N ILE A 305 15.30 -7.65 -24.08
CA ILE A 305 15.30 -8.49 -22.87
C ILE A 305 16.16 -9.74 -23.10
N LEU A 306 16.03 -10.37 -24.26
CA LEU A 306 16.84 -11.53 -24.63
C LEU A 306 18.32 -11.18 -24.85
N ARG A 307 18.62 -9.97 -25.39
CA ARG A 307 20.00 -9.48 -25.53
C ARG A 307 20.65 -9.28 -24.16
N ASP A 308 19.91 -8.75 -23.18
CA ASP A 308 20.41 -8.55 -21.82
C ASP A 308 20.79 -9.88 -21.14
N LEU A 309 20.11 -10.98 -21.48
CA LEU A 309 20.51 -12.32 -21.01
C LEU A 309 21.91 -12.71 -21.49
N ARG A 310 22.27 -12.33 -22.72
CA ARG A 310 23.62 -12.59 -23.29
C ARG A 310 24.72 -11.70 -22.70
N GLN A 311 24.35 -10.59 -22.05
CA GLN A 311 25.29 -9.69 -21.36
C GLN A 311 25.59 -10.14 -19.92
N PHE A 312 25.04 -11.25 -19.48
CA PHE A 312 25.28 -11.81 -18.17
C PHE A 312 26.65 -12.49 -18.12
N THR A 313 27.67 -11.72 -17.70
CA THR A 313 29.02 -12.25 -17.53
C THR A 313 29.10 -13.22 -16.35
N PRO A 314 30.07 -14.17 -16.34
CA PRO A 314 30.27 -15.06 -15.19
C PRO A 314 30.45 -14.30 -13.86
N ALA A 315 31.21 -13.20 -13.88
CA ALA A 315 31.40 -12.34 -12.70
C ALA A 315 30.07 -11.75 -12.18
N ARG A 316 29.16 -11.39 -13.07
CA ARG A 316 27.85 -10.86 -12.74
C ARG A 316 26.95 -11.94 -12.13
N LEU A 317 27.01 -13.15 -12.69
CA LEU A 317 26.30 -14.32 -12.16
C LEU A 317 26.79 -14.67 -10.74
N VAL A 318 28.10 -14.72 -10.54
CA VAL A 318 28.69 -14.96 -9.21
C VAL A 318 28.25 -13.88 -8.20
N THR A 319 28.29 -12.60 -8.61
CA THR A 319 27.82 -11.49 -7.75
C THR A 319 26.33 -11.65 -7.40
N MET A 320 25.51 -12.07 -8.35
CA MET A 320 24.07 -12.32 -8.13
C MET A 320 23.85 -13.49 -7.16
N LEU A 321 24.59 -14.59 -7.32
CA LEU A 321 24.48 -15.76 -6.44
C LEU A 321 24.93 -15.42 -5.02
N ILE A 322 26.07 -14.76 -4.85
CA ILE A 322 26.57 -14.31 -3.53
C ILE A 322 25.57 -13.32 -2.90
N GLY A 323 25.11 -12.34 -3.68
CA GLY A 323 24.11 -11.36 -3.22
C GLY A 323 22.79 -12.03 -2.86
N GLY A 324 22.30 -12.97 -3.68
CA GLY A 324 21.07 -13.71 -3.46
C GLY A 324 21.13 -14.60 -2.20
N LEU A 325 22.16 -15.44 -2.09
CA LEU A 325 22.34 -16.30 -0.91
C LEU A 325 22.59 -15.47 0.35
N GLY A 326 23.45 -14.44 0.27
CA GLY A 326 23.73 -13.55 1.41
C GLY A 326 22.48 -12.80 1.87
N SER A 327 21.68 -12.26 0.94
CA SER A 327 20.45 -11.55 1.31
C SER A 327 19.40 -12.49 1.90
N ALA A 328 19.25 -13.70 1.34
CA ALA A 328 18.35 -14.72 1.88
C ALA A 328 18.78 -15.16 3.29
N ALA A 329 20.07 -15.38 3.52
CA ALA A 329 20.60 -15.75 4.82
C ALA A 329 20.36 -14.65 5.88
N VAL A 330 20.62 -13.36 5.54
CA VAL A 330 20.39 -12.24 6.45
C VAL A 330 18.90 -12.04 6.73
N MET A 331 18.06 -12.12 5.70
CA MET A 331 16.60 -12.05 5.86
C MET A 331 16.10 -13.17 6.77
N LEU A 332 16.50 -14.41 6.51
CA LEU A 332 16.10 -15.55 7.32
C LEU A 332 16.61 -15.42 8.78
N ALA A 333 17.87 -15.00 8.97
CA ALA A 333 18.42 -14.73 10.30
C ALA A 333 17.58 -13.69 11.05
N SER A 334 17.12 -12.62 10.38
CA SER A 334 16.25 -11.62 11.00
C SER A 334 14.91 -12.21 11.43
N VAL A 335 14.28 -13.03 10.57
CA VAL A 335 13.02 -13.72 10.91
C VAL A 335 13.24 -14.69 12.07
N VAL A 336 14.32 -15.48 12.06
CA VAL A 336 14.67 -16.43 13.15
C VAL A 336 14.87 -15.69 14.48
N VAL A 337 15.66 -14.62 14.48
CA VAL A 337 15.94 -13.82 15.69
C VAL A 337 14.64 -13.23 16.24
N ILE A 338 13.77 -12.68 15.39
CA ILE A 338 12.49 -12.10 15.81
C ILE A 338 11.55 -13.21 16.34
N THR A 339 11.48 -14.35 15.68
CA THR A 339 10.67 -15.50 16.10
C THR A 339 11.12 -15.98 17.49
N TRP A 340 12.43 -16.14 17.67
CA TRP A 340 12.99 -16.55 18.95
C TRP A 340 12.78 -15.51 20.05
N ALA A 341 13.07 -14.24 19.78
CA ALA A 341 12.95 -13.15 20.75
C ALA A 341 11.51 -12.89 21.19
N SER A 342 10.54 -13.11 20.28
CA SER A 342 9.12 -12.96 20.57
C SER A 342 8.50 -14.16 21.28
N GLY A 343 9.21 -15.30 21.38
CA GLY A 343 8.64 -16.55 21.88
C GLY A 343 7.54 -17.16 21.00
N GLN A 344 7.36 -16.65 19.78
CA GLN A 344 6.34 -17.13 18.85
C GLN A 344 6.83 -18.37 18.07
N THR A 345 5.90 -19.08 17.43
CA THR A 345 6.20 -20.28 16.64
C THR A 345 6.26 -19.98 15.13
N TRP A 346 6.58 -20.98 14.32
CA TRP A 346 6.60 -20.91 12.86
C TRP A 346 5.23 -21.20 12.22
N GLY A 347 4.15 -21.29 13.00
CA GLY A 347 2.81 -21.64 12.53
C GLY A 347 2.29 -20.73 11.42
N TRP A 348 2.71 -19.45 11.38
CA TRP A 348 2.34 -18.50 10.34
C TRP A 348 2.70 -18.95 8.91
N VAL A 349 3.72 -19.81 8.75
CA VAL A 349 4.14 -20.31 7.43
C VAL A 349 3.06 -21.21 6.83
N ALA A 350 2.43 -22.06 7.65
CA ALA A 350 1.30 -22.87 7.22
C ALA A 350 0.05 -22.03 6.91
N GLU A 351 -0.17 -20.97 7.70
CA GLU A 351 -1.32 -20.08 7.55
C GLU A 351 -1.29 -19.20 6.28
N ILE A 352 -0.10 -18.97 5.67
CA ILE A 352 0.00 -18.26 4.38
C ILE A 352 -0.80 -18.97 3.29
N SER A 353 -0.80 -20.30 3.27
CA SER A 353 -1.54 -21.11 2.29
C SER A 353 -3.00 -21.37 2.68
N GLY A 354 -3.34 -21.31 3.96
CA GLY A 354 -4.67 -21.65 4.50
C GLY A 354 -5.69 -20.51 4.45
N ASN A 355 -5.26 -19.26 4.38
CA ASN A 355 -6.14 -18.10 4.55
C ASN A 355 -6.80 -17.65 3.23
N THR A 356 -7.74 -18.47 2.72
CA THR A 356 -8.43 -18.23 1.44
C THR A 356 -9.91 -17.82 1.61
N LYS A 357 -10.35 -17.47 2.83
CA LYS A 357 -11.78 -17.25 3.11
C LYS A 357 -12.35 -15.93 2.59
N VAL A 358 -11.50 -14.90 2.43
CA VAL A 358 -11.98 -13.59 1.95
C VAL A 358 -12.29 -13.64 0.46
N ILE A 359 -13.48 -13.19 0.10
CA ILE A 359 -13.99 -13.09 -1.26
C ILE A 359 -14.35 -11.63 -1.54
N ASN A 360 -13.69 -11.00 -2.51
CA ASN A 360 -14.09 -9.70 -3.03
C ASN A 360 -13.58 -9.50 -4.48
N PRO A 361 -14.20 -8.58 -5.25
CA PRO A 361 -13.87 -8.38 -6.67
C PRO A 361 -12.49 -7.78 -6.96
N LEU A 362 -11.73 -7.37 -5.95
CA LEU A 362 -10.33 -6.93 -6.14
C LEU A 362 -9.40 -8.10 -6.48
N SER A 363 -9.75 -9.32 -6.07
CA SER A 363 -9.08 -10.55 -6.50
C SER A 363 -9.60 -10.97 -7.87
N LEU A 364 -8.69 -11.22 -8.82
CA LEU A 364 -9.06 -11.63 -10.17
C LEU A 364 -9.86 -12.93 -10.18
N ALA A 365 -9.53 -13.89 -9.31
CA ALA A 365 -10.29 -15.14 -9.18
C ALA A 365 -11.75 -14.88 -8.79
N SER A 366 -11.98 -14.03 -7.78
CA SER A 366 -13.34 -13.68 -7.33
C SER A 366 -14.09 -12.84 -8.38
N LEU A 367 -13.39 -11.92 -9.05
CA LEU A 367 -13.97 -11.11 -10.12
C LEU A 367 -14.46 -11.98 -11.29
N LEU A 368 -13.60 -12.88 -11.77
CA LEU A 368 -13.96 -13.80 -12.86
C LEU A 368 -15.06 -14.76 -12.45
N ALA A 369 -15.03 -15.31 -11.24
CA ALA A 369 -16.09 -16.16 -10.73
C ALA A 369 -17.45 -15.43 -10.71
N GLY A 370 -17.47 -14.15 -10.32
CA GLY A 370 -18.68 -13.32 -10.34
C GLY A 370 -19.27 -13.14 -11.75
N PHE A 371 -18.42 -13.06 -12.77
CA PHE A 371 -18.89 -13.01 -14.17
C PHE A 371 -19.31 -14.37 -14.72
N LEU A 372 -18.62 -15.45 -14.31
CA LEU A 372 -18.82 -16.79 -14.87
C LEU A 372 -19.98 -17.55 -14.22
N VAL A 373 -20.34 -17.27 -12.96
CA VAL A 373 -21.34 -18.05 -12.23
C VAL A 373 -22.68 -18.07 -12.94
N ARG A 374 -23.18 -16.93 -13.41
CA ARG A 374 -24.49 -16.85 -14.09
C ARG A 374 -24.53 -17.63 -15.40
N PRO A 375 -23.63 -17.45 -16.39
CA PRO A 375 -23.66 -18.22 -17.62
C PRO A 375 -23.41 -19.72 -17.40
N LEU A 376 -22.58 -20.11 -16.42
CA LEU A 376 -22.31 -21.52 -16.14
C LEU A 376 -23.49 -22.19 -15.44
N SER A 377 -24.21 -21.52 -14.54
CA SER A 377 -25.40 -22.06 -13.88
C SER A 377 -26.57 -22.26 -14.85
N LEU A 378 -26.59 -21.60 -16.01
CA LEU A 378 -27.57 -21.89 -17.07
C LEU A 378 -27.32 -23.23 -17.77
N VAL A 379 -26.08 -23.73 -17.72
CA VAL A 379 -25.69 -25.04 -18.31
C VAL A 379 -25.79 -26.15 -17.27
N ASN A 380 -25.39 -25.85 -16.02
CA ASN A 380 -25.48 -26.78 -14.90
C ASN A 380 -25.78 -25.99 -13.61
N GLU A 381 -26.98 -26.20 -13.05
CA GLU A 381 -27.49 -25.52 -11.85
C GLU A 381 -26.69 -25.83 -10.57
N GLU A 382 -25.90 -26.92 -10.57
CA GLU A 382 -25.05 -27.29 -9.44
C GLU A 382 -23.74 -26.50 -9.37
N ILE A 383 -23.44 -25.64 -10.36
CA ILE A 383 -22.24 -24.82 -10.35
C ILE A 383 -22.46 -23.56 -9.51
N TYR A 384 -21.80 -23.52 -8.36
CA TYR A 384 -21.84 -22.40 -7.41
C TYR A 384 -20.58 -21.55 -7.50
N PHE A 385 -20.69 -20.29 -7.06
CA PHE A 385 -19.62 -19.31 -7.03
C PHE A 385 -18.32 -19.84 -6.38
N ASN A 386 -18.45 -20.52 -5.23
CA ASN A 386 -17.28 -21.02 -4.48
C ASN A 386 -16.52 -22.11 -5.24
N GLU A 387 -17.18 -22.93 -6.04
CA GLU A 387 -16.55 -23.96 -6.87
C GLU A 387 -15.70 -23.32 -7.97
N ILE A 388 -16.25 -22.32 -8.64
CA ILE A 388 -15.50 -21.56 -9.65
C ILE A 388 -14.27 -20.87 -9.01
N VAL A 389 -14.43 -20.26 -7.84
CA VAL A 389 -13.32 -19.65 -7.11
C VAL A 389 -12.27 -20.69 -6.72
N ALA A 390 -12.67 -21.89 -6.29
CA ALA A 390 -11.76 -22.97 -5.91
C ALA A 390 -10.88 -23.41 -7.09
N VAL A 391 -11.43 -23.42 -8.32
CA VAL A 391 -10.68 -23.72 -9.56
C VAL A 391 -9.78 -22.55 -9.98
N LEU A 392 -10.28 -21.30 -9.89
CA LEU A 392 -9.55 -20.13 -10.38
C LEU A 392 -8.38 -19.72 -9.46
N ARG A 393 -8.46 -19.93 -8.16
CA ARG A 393 -7.42 -19.53 -7.20
C ARG A 393 -6.07 -20.20 -7.45
N PRO A 394 -5.95 -21.53 -7.64
CA PRO A 394 -4.68 -22.15 -8.00
C PRO A 394 -4.10 -21.62 -9.32
N VAL A 395 -4.95 -21.36 -10.32
CA VAL A 395 -4.53 -20.78 -11.61
C VAL A 395 -3.96 -19.37 -11.43
N THR A 396 -4.68 -18.49 -10.74
CA THR A 396 -4.20 -17.12 -10.50
C THR A 396 -2.95 -17.12 -9.62
N MET A 397 -2.81 -18.05 -8.67
CA MET A 397 -1.61 -18.21 -7.86
C MET A 397 -0.40 -18.65 -8.74
N ALA A 398 -0.58 -19.62 -9.63
CA ALA A 398 0.47 -20.04 -10.56
C ALA A 398 0.87 -18.88 -11.50
N LEU A 399 -0.10 -18.11 -12.02
CA LEU A 399 0.15 -16.92 -12.82
C LEU A 399 0.86 -15.82 -12.00
N MET A 400 0.54 -15.66 -10.72
CA MET A 400 1.23 -14.74 -9.82
C MET A 400 2.71 -15.13 -9.68
N LEU A 401 3.00 -16.39 -9.39
CA LEU A 401 4.39 -16.87 -9.26
C LEU A 401 5.17 -16.67 -10.57
N LEU A 402 4.57 -17.02 -11.70
CA LEU A 402 5.16 -16.76 -13.01
C LEU A 402 5.39 -15.26 -13.23
N GLY A 403 4.40 -14.43 -12.92
CA GLY A 403 4.50 -12.98 -13.03
C GLY A 403 5.61 -12.38 -12.18
N LEU A 404 5.83 -12.88 -10.96
CA LEU A 404 6.94 -12.48 -10.09
C LEU A 404 8.30 -12.81 -10.71
N VAL A 405 8.45 -14.03 -11.26
CA VAL A 405 9.67 -14.44 -11.96
C VAL A 405 9.90 -13.57 -13.20
N VAL A 406 8.86 -13.29 -13.98
CA VAL A 406 8.94 -12.42 -15.16
C VAL A 406 9.34 -11.00 -14.77
N CYS A 407 8.78 -10.43 -13.70
CA CYS A 407 9.18 -9.13 -13.17
C CYS A 407 10.66 -9.12 -12.81
N TRP A 408 11.14 -10.12 -12.09
CA TRP A 408 12.53 -10.23 -11.68
C TRP A 408 13.48 -10.38 -12.88
N LEU A 409 13.09 -11.12 -13.91
CA LEU A 409 13.89 -11.31 -15.13
C LEU A 409 13.92 -10.06 -16.03
N ILE A 410 12.84 -9.30 -16.11
CA ILE A 410 12.74 -8.13 -16.99
C ILE A 410 13.51 -6.92 -16.42
N TRP A 411 13.28 -6.58 -15.15
CA TRP A 411 13.78 -5.35 -14.54
C TRP A 411 15.04 -5.58 -13.70
N ARG A 412 16.22 -5.69 -14.36
CA ARG A 412 17.49 -6.08 -13.74
C ARG A 412 18.70 -5.22 -14.17
N ARG A 413 18.50 -4.19 -15.01
CA ARG A 413 19.62 -3.43 -15.60
C ARG A 413 20.34 -2.56 -14.59
N GLY A 414 19.62 -1.97 -13.66
CA GLY A 414 20.17 -1.06 -12.66
C GLY A 414 19.22 -0.79 -11.50
N PRO A 415 19.58 0.14 -10.59
CA PRO A 415 18.77 0.44 -9.41
C PRO A 415 17.37 0.95 -9.71
N ARG A 416 17.21 1.79 -10.74
CA ARG A 416 15.89 2.30 -11.15
C ARG A 416 15.02 1.17 -11.68
N ASP A 417 15.58 0.32 -12.54
CA ASP A 417 14.92 -0.88 -13.03
C ASP A 417 14.44 -1.79 -11.90
N ALA A 418 15.29 -1.99 -10.88
CA ALA A 418 14.92 -2.77 -9.71
C ALA A 418 13.70 -2.21 -8.99
N MET A 419 13.56 -0.87 -8.90
CA MET A 419 12.37 -0.25 -8.31
C MET A 419 11.13 -0.41 -9.19
N VAL A 420 11.27 -0.33 -10.52
CA VAL A 420 10.17 -0.65 -11.46
C VAL A 420 9.74 -2.10 -11.28
N GLY A 421 10.70 -3.03 -11.22
CA GLY A 421 10.43 -4.45 -11.02
C GLY A 421 9.74 -4.76 -9.70
N ALA A 422 10.20 -4.15 -8.60
CA ALA A 422 9.54 -4.28 -7.30
C ALA A 422 8.10 -3.75 -7.33
N THR A 423 7.88 -2.57 -7.96
CA THR A 423 6.54 -2.00 -8.16
C THR A 423 5.65 -2.97 -8.94
N ALA A 424 6.15 -3.52 -10.04
CA ALA A 424 5.42 -4.46 -10.89
C ALA A 424 5.13 -5.78 -10.15
N ALA A 425 6.07 -6.30 -9.35
CA ALA A 425 5.87 -7.49 -8.55
C ALA A 425 4.73 -7.29 -7.53
N TYR A 426 4.73 -6.18 -6.79
CA TYR A 426 3.61 -5.86 -5.90
C TYR A 426 2.30 -5.65 -6.65
N ALA A 427 2.30 -5.03 -7.84
CA ALA A 427 1.10 -4.89 -8.66
C ALA A 427 0.56 -6.24 -9.14
N VAL A 428 1.43 -7.15 -9.55
CA VAL A 428 1.08 -8.55 -9.93
C VAL A 428 0.40 -9.24 -8.74
N THR A 429 0.93 -9.10 -7.52
CA THR A 429 0.30 -9.70 -6.34
C THR A 429 -1.04 -9.05 -6.01
N CYS A 430 -1.21 -7.73 -6.19
CA CYS A 430 -2.50 -7.05 -6.00
C CYS A 430 -3.58 -7.50 -7.01
N VAL A 431 -3.21 -8.04 -8.16
CA VAL A 431 -4.17 -8.52 -9.16
C VAL A 431 -4.45 -10.02 -9.02
N LEU A 432 -3.40 -10.82 -8.78
CA LEU A 432 -3.46 -12.28 -8.93
C LEU A 432 -3.55 -13.04 -7.61
N ASN A 433 -3.32 -12.38 -6.45
CA ASN A 433 -3.44 -13.05 -5.15
C ASN A 433 -4.89 -13.48 -4.87
N ALA A 434 -5.05 -14.55 -4.12
CA ALA A 434 -6.36 -15.08 -3.72
C ALA A 434 -7.17 -14.09 -2.86
N VAL A 435 -6.51 -13.28 -2.05
CA VAL A 435 -7.10 -12.25 -1.20
C VAL A 435 -6.45 -10.92 -1.49
N VAL A 436 -7.25 -9.93 -1.88
CA VAL A 436 -6.78 -8.57 -2.18
C VAL A 436 -7.71 -7.56 -1.51
N LEU A 437 -7.13 -6.61 -0.80
CA LEU A 437 -7.83 -5.55 -0.08
C LEU A 437 -7.26 -4.19 -0.48
N PRO A 438 -7.99 -3.07 -0.34
CA PRO A 438 -7.56 -1.76 -0.84
C PRO A 438 -6.19 -1.32 -0.36
N TRP A 439 -5.84 -1.59 0.89
CA TRP A 439 -4.56 -1.21 1.48
C TRP A 439 -3.36 -2.00 0.95
N TYR A 440 -3.57 -3.13 0.24
CA TYR A 440 -2.47 -3.85 -0.44
C TYR A 440 -1.90 -3.05 -1.62
N TYR A 441 -2.73 -2.24 -2.28
CA TYR A 441 -2.28 -1.37 -3.38
C TYR A 441 -1.32 -0.27 -2.94
N MET A 442 -1.17 -0.04 -1.63
CA MET A 442 -0.20 0.91 -1.11
C MET A 442 1.24 0.48 -1.34
N ALA A 443 1.53 -0.82 -1.44
CA ALA A 443 2.86 -1.32 -1.72
C ALA A 443 3.37 -0.90 -3.12
N PRO A 444 2.67 -1.18 -4.23
CA PRO A 444 3.08 -0.65 -5.53
C PRO A 444 3.02 0.88 -5.60
N LEU A 445 2.06 1.54 -4.93
CA LEU A 445 1.97 3.01 -4.94
C LEU A 445 3.15 3.68 -4.26
N ALA A 446 3.62 3.17 -3.11
CA ALA A 446 4.77 3.71 -2.39
C ALA A 446 6.04 3.69 -3.25
N LEU A 447 6.22 2.68 -4.10
CA LEU A 447 7.36 2.55 -4.98
C LEU A 447 7.17 3.24 -6.33
N PHE A 448 5.94 3.37 -6.83
CA PHE A 448 5.65 3.94 -8.15
C PHE A 448 6.21 5.35 -8.32
N GLY A 449 5.97 6.25 -7.36
CA GLY A 449 6.43 7.63 -7.41
C GLY A 449 7.94 7.80 -7.38
N VAL A 450 8.67 6.76 -6.97
CA VAL A 450 10.13 6.79 -6.84
C VAL A 450 10.85 6.81 -8.21
N TRP A 451 10.21 6.23 -9.24
CA TRP A 451 10.84 6.03 -10.55
C TRP A 451 10.04 6.62 -11.72
N VAL A 452 8.75 6.96 -11.53
CA VAL A 452 7.88 7.40 -12.63
C VAL A 452 8.36 8.71 -13.26
N ARG A 453 8.36 8.75 -14.60
CA ARG A 453 8.64 9.96 -15.41
C ARG A 453 7.48 10.30 -16.34
N ASP A 454 6.66 9.32 -16.70
CA ASP A 454 5.55 9.50 -17.63
C ASP A 454 4.34 10.10 -16.89
N ARG A 455 3.96 11.31 -17.33
CA ARG A 455 2.77 12.02 -16.81
C ARG A 455 1.47 11.25 -17.04
N ARG A 456 1.33 10.51 -18.14
CA ARG A 456 0.14 9.70 -18.40
C ARG A 456 0.00 8.59 -17.36
N ALA A 457 1.09 7.94 -17.01
CA ALA A 457 1.11 6.94 -15.94
C ALA A 457 0.70 7.55 -14.59
N VAL A 458 1.17 8.77 -14.28
CA VAL A 458 0.77 9.51 -13.07
C VAL A 458 -0.74 9.80 -13.06
N ILE A 459 -1.31 10.24 -14.21
CA ILE A 459 -2.76 10.49 -14.34
C ILE A 459 -3.57 9.21 -14.09
N VAL A 460 -3.17 8.09 -14.71
CA VAL A 460 -3.86 6.81 -14.57
C VAL A 460 -3.78 6.30 -13.12
N VAL A 461 -2.60 6.34 -12.51
CA VAL A 461 -2.42 5.88 -11.12
C VAL A 461 -3.17 6.80 -10.14
N ALA A 462 -3.15 8.10 -10.36
CA ALA A 462 -3.94 9.04 -9.54
C ALA A 462 -5.44 8.77 -9.67
N TRP A 463 -5.93 8.55 -10.89
CA TRP A 463 -7.31 8.17 -11.15
C TRP A 463 -7.71 6.89 -10.42
N LEU A 464 -6.93 5.81 -10.57
CA LEU A 464 -7.19 4.54 -9.90
C LEU A 464 -7.18 4.68 -8.37
N SER A 465 -6.26 5.48 -7.82
CA SER A 465 -6.20 5.76 -6.38
C SER A 465 -7.45 6.47 -5.87
N MET A 466 -7.95 7.46 -6.62
CA MET A 466 -9.18 8.17 -6.26
C MET A 466 -10.40 7.26 -6.34
N VAL A 467 -10.50 6.43 -7.38
CA VAL A 467 -11.57 5.43 -7.49
C VAL A 467 -11.52 4.45 -6.32
N MET A 468 -10.34 3.91 -6.02
CA MET A 468 -10.15 2.96 -4.93
C MET A 468 -10.52 3.56 -3.57
N SER A 469 -10.23 4.85 -3.34
CA SER A 469 -10.62 5.55 -2.10
C SER A 469 -12.15 5.66 -1.90
N MET A 470 -12.93 5.43 -2.96
CA MET A 470 -14.41 5.48 -2.97
C MET A 470 -15.06 4.09 -3.04
N THR A 471 -14.28 3.01 -2.88
CA THR A 471 -14.80 1.63 -3.03
C THR A 471 -15.23 0.98 -1.71
N PHE A 472 -14.83 1.53 -0.56
CA PHE A 472 -15.19 1.03 0.75
C PHE A 472 -15.85 2.13 1.59
N ASP A 473 -16.87 1.77 2.35
CA ASP A 473 -17.46 2.68 3.34
C ASP A 473 -16.68 2.64 4.66
N GLY A 474 -17.02 3.53 5.58
CA GLY A 474 -16.32 3.68 6.85
C GLY A 474 -16.24 2.40 7.69
N GLY A 475 -17.25 1.55 7.62
CA GLY A 475 -17.33 0.27 8.33
C GLY A 475 -16.57 -0.88 7.66
N GLY A 476 -16.08 -0.68 6.42
CA GLY A 476 -15.36 -1.69 5.66
C GLY A 476 -16.21 -2.49 4.67
N ASN A 477 -17.47 -2.09 4.42
CA ASN A 477 -18.27 -2.73 3.40
C ASN A 477 -17.87 -2.23 2.02
N ASN A 478 -17.72 -3.14 1.06
CA ASN A 478 -17.31 -2.78 -0.28
C ASN A 478 -18.49 -2.33 -1.15
N ARG A 479 -18.21 -1.39 -2.09
CA ARG A 479 -19.14 -0.91 -3.13
C ARG A 479 -18.79 -1.45 -4.52
N LEU A 480 -17.89 -2.43 -4.60
CA LEU A 480 -17.37 -2.97 -5.84
C LEU A 480 -18.41 -3.74 -6.67
N TYR A 481 -19.46 -4.22 -6.03
CA TYR A 481 -20.59 -4.86 -6.72
C TYR A 481 -21.62 -3.86 -7.28
N SER A 482 -21.48 -2.57 -6.97
CA SER A 482 -22.37 -1.52 -7.47
C SER A 482 -21.80 -0.91 -8.75
N LEU A 483 -22.15 -1.49 -9.90
CA LEU A 483 -21.62 -1.09 -11.20
C LEU A 483 -21.87 0.39 -11.53
N TRP A 484 -23.08 0.90 -11.25
CA TRP A 484 -23.40 2.31 -11.46
C TRP A 484 -22.50 3.23 -10.63
N TRP A 485 -22.20 2.85 -9.38
CA TRP A 485 -21.28 3.60 -8.51
C TRP A 485 -19.89 3.66 -9.11
N LEU A 486 -19.35 2.52 -9.55
CA LEU A 486 -18.02 2.45 -10.16
C LEU A 486 -17.93 3.26 -11.45
N ILE A 487 -18.99 3.25 -12.30
CA ILE A 487 -19.03 4.04 -13.51
C ILE A 487 -19.04 5.54 -13.20
N VAL A 488 -19.94 5.99 -12.32
CA VAL A 488 -20.05 7.42 -11.95
C VAL A 488 -18.76 7.91 -11.30
N VAL A 489 -18.25 7.18 -10.30
CA VAL A 489 -16.98 7.52 -9.63
C VAL A 489 -15.84 7.48 -10.63
N GLY A 490 -15.75 6.45 -11.48
CA GLY A 490 -14.71 6.31 -12.48
C GLY A 490 -14.66 7.49 -13.45
N VAL A 491 -15.80 7.89 -14.00
CA VAL A 491 -15.90 9.03 -14.94
C VAL A 491 -15.55 10.36 -14.25
N VAL A 492 -16.12 10.62 -13.07
CA VAL A 492 -15.86 11.87 -12.32
C VAL A 492 -14.39 11.97 -11.92
N MET A 493 -13.80 10.89 -11.41
CA MET A 493 -12.39 10.88 -11.01
C MET A 493 -11.44 10.96 -12.20
N TRP A 494 -11.78 10.36 -13.35
CA TRP A 494 -11.02 10.52 -14.59
C TRP A 494 -11.02 11.97 -15.09
N TRP A 495 -12.19 12.60 -15.13
CA TRP A 495 -12.31 14.01 -15.47
C TRP A 495 -11.49 14.88 -14.52
N THR A 496 -11.56 14.63 -13.22
CA THR A 496 -10.82 15.37 -12.19
C THR A 496 -9.31 15.20 -12.36
N ALA A 497 -8.82 13.96 -12.53
CA ALA A 497 -7.40 13.67 -12.73
C ALA A 497 -6.86 14.37 -13.98
N THR A 498 -7.56 14.22 -15.11
CA THR A 498 -7.14 14.83 -16.38
C THR A 498 -7.17 16.35 -16.31
N THR A 499 -8.18 16.94 -15.67
CA THR A 499 -8.30 18.40 -15.50
C THR A 499 -7.18 18.98 -14.67
N CYS A 500 -6.81 18.32 -13.55
CA CYS A 500 -5.83 18.86 -12.63
C CYS A 500 -4.38 18.57 -13.06
N LEU A 501 -4.12 17.43 -13.71
CA LEU A 501 -2.74 16.96 -13.97
C LEU A 501 -2.24 17.24 -15.39
N ARG A 502 -3.12 17.53 -16.38
CA ARG A 502 -2.68 17.91 -17.75
C ARG A 502 -2.27 19.37 -17.80
N ASP A 503 -1.32 19.70 -18.72
CA ASP A 503 -0.98 21.08 -19.03
C ASP A 503 -2.07 21.73 -19.89
N SER A 504 -2.18 23.05 -19.79
CA SER A 504 -3.12 23.84 -20.60
C SER A 504 -2.77 23.83 -22.10
N ALA A 505 -1.50 23.62 -22.43
CA ALA A 505 -0.98 23.57 -23.81
C ALA A 505 -1.28 22.23 -24.53
N ASP A 506 -1.58 21.15 -23.80
CA ASP A 506 -1.85 19.82 -24.36
C ASP A 506 -3.25 19.68 -25.01
N GLY A 507 -4.01 20.76 -25.11
CA GLY A 507 -5.33 20.74 -25.75
C GLY A 507 -5.32 20.34 -27.23
N HIS A 508 -4.15 20.23 -27.88
CA HIS A 508 -4.05 19.98 -29.32
C HIS A 508 -3.06 18.87 -29.74
N ARG A 509 -2.32 18.22 -28.84
CA ARG A 509 -1.43 17.12 -29.25
C ARG A 509 -1.53 15.92 -28.29
N LEU A 510 -2.37 14.98 -28.60
CA LEU A 510 -2.34 13.60 -28.13
C LEU A 510 -1.11 12.90 -28.75
N GLY A 511 0.06 13.01 -28.15
CA GLY A 511 1.18 12.30 -28.75
C GLY A 511 2.58 12.48 -28.17
N THR A 512 2.86 13.52 -27.42
CA THR A 512 4.22 13.74 -26.90
C THR A 512 4.35 13.42 -25.42
N THR A 513 5.28 12.55 -25.10
CA THR A 513 5.77 12.32 -23.74
C THR A 513 6.48 13.59 -23.30
N HIS A 514 5.96 14.31 -22.31
CA HIS A 514 6.68 15.39 -21.65
C HIS A 514 7.20 14.88 -20.31
N ASP A 515 8.49 15.06 -20.10
CA ASP A 515 9.15 14.76 -18.84
C ASP A 515 8.55 15.57 -17.69
N LEU A 516 8.49 15.00 -16.51
CA LEU A 516 7.98 15.68 -15.33
C LEU A 516 8.95 16.78 -14.88
N PRO A 517 8.48 18.00 -14.53
CA PRO A 517 9.36 19.05 -14.06
C PRO A 517 10.04 18.63 -12.74
N GLY A 518 11.34 18.85 -12.63
CA GLY A 518 12.14 18.53 -11.44
C GLY A 518 13.25 17.51 -11.66
N GLU A 519 13.50 17.06 -12.88
CA GLU A 519 14.74 16.34 -13.17
C GLU A 519 15.90 17.35 -13.16
N VAL A 520 16.81 17.20 -12.18
CA VAL A 520 18.10 17.88 -12.20
C VAL A 520 18.92 17.17 -13.28
N PRO A 521 19.43 17.88 -14.31
CA PRO A 521 20.39 17.28 -15.23
C PRO A 521 21.57 16.73 -14.41
N VAL A 522 21.92 15.49 -14.61
CA VAL A 522 23.18 14.97 -14.13
C VAL A 522 24.24 15.67 -14.97
N GLU A 523 24.85 16.74 -14.43
CA GLU A 523 26.07 17.28 -15.01
C GLU A 523 27.07 16.13 -15.10
N SER A 524 27.44 15.79 -16.32
CA SER A 524 28.57 14.93 -16.61
C SER A 524 29.81 15.62 -16.03
N VAL A 525 30.28 15.13 -14.90
CA VAL A 525 31.60 15.54 -14.37
C VAL A 525 32.62 15.02 -15.36
N ASP A 526 32.99 15.89 -16.28
CA ASP A 526 34.09 15.71 -17.21
C ASP A 526 35.40 15.68 -16.38
N ARG A 527 35.89 14.47 -16.09
CA ARG A 527 37.21 14.26 -15.49
C ARG A 527 38.23 14.26 -16.61
N THR A 528 38.61 15.43 -17.08
CA THR A 528 39.86 15.59 -17.77
C THR A 528 41.02 15.52 -16.76
N PRO A 529 42.00 14.64 -16.94
CA PRO A 529 43.20 14.64 -16.11
C PRO A 529 44.02 15.87 -16.45
N ARG A 530 44.25 16.76 -15.50
CA ARG A 530 45.33 17.76 -15.63
C ARG A 530 46.66 17.04 -15.41
N GLN A 531 47.51 17.21 -16.40
CA GLN A 531 48.96 16.88 -16.38
C GLN A 531 49.69 17.60 -15.25
#